data_0555600afc1801a2af38de5b712b6b58
#
_entry.id   0555600afc1801a2af38de5b712b6b58
#
_cell.length_a   1.000
_cell.length_b   1.000
_cell.length_c   1.000
_cell.angle_alpha   90.00
_cell.angle_beta   90.00
_cell.angle_gamma   90.00
#
_symmetry.space_group_name_H-M   'P 1'
#
loop_
_entity.id
_entity.type
_entity.pdbx_description
1 polymer ?
#
loop_
_entity_poly.entity_id
_entity_poly.type
_entity_poly.pdbx_seq_one_letter_code
_entity_poly.pdbx_strand_id
1 'polypeptide(L)' 'MQGKVKSFNKEKGYGFITGEDGKDVFFHYSALQMGSFKTIEVGASVEFEAQDSERGLRASKVVKL' A
#
# COMPACT_ATOMS: atom_id res chain seq x y z
N MET A 1 5.70 1.08 9.45
CA MET A 1 4.67 2.14 9.54
C MET A 1 3.30 1.53 9.26
N GLN A 2 2.30 1.99 9.95
CA GLN A 2 0.92 1.53 9.74
C GLN A 2 0.12 2.58 8.99
N GLY A 3 -0.91 2.14 8.29
CA GLY A 3 -1.79 3.02 7.56
C GLY A 3 -3.03 2.31 7.10
N LYS A 4 -3.81 2.99 6.26
CA LYS A 4 -5.02 2.42 5.68
C LYS A 4 -5.00 2.60 4.18
N VAL A 5 -5.55 1.63 3.47
CA VAL A 5 -5.65 1.70 2.02
C VAL A 5 -6.63 2.79 1.64
N LYS A 6 -6.15 3.77 0.90
CA LYS A 6 -6.97 4.88 0.40
C LYS A 6 -7.66 4.52 -0.90
N SER A 7 -6.94 3.88 -1.79
CA SER A 7 -7.48 3.45 -3.08
C SER A 7 -6.69 2.28 -3.63
N PHE A 8 -7.32 1.51 -4.50
CA PHE A 8 -6.64 0.41 -5.18
C PHE A 8 -7.31 0.16 -6.54
N ASN A 9 -6.49 0.14 -7.59
CA ASN A 9 -6.95 -0.16 -8.93
C ASN A 9 -6.57 -1.60 -9.28
N LYS A 10 -7.55 -2.49 -9.28
CA LYS A 10 -7.33 -3.91 -9.53
C LYS A 10 -6.83 -4.20 -10.94
N GLU A 11 -7.28 -3.40 -11.90
CA GLU A 11 -6.89 -3.61 -13.29
C GLU A 11 -5.43 -3.28 -13.54
N LYS A 12 -4.95 -2.21 -12.93
CA LYS A 12 -3.57 -1.77 -13.10
C LYS A 12 -2.65 -2.31 -12.02
N GLY A 13 -3.21 -2.83 -10.92
CA GLY A 13 -2.44 -3.46 -9.87
C GLY A 13 -1.69 -2.51 -8.96
N TYR A 14 -2.20 -1.29 -8.74
CA TYR A 14 -1.56 -0.34 -7.84
C TYR A 14 -2.59 0.42 -7.03
N GLY A 15 -2.12 1.11 -5.99
CA GLY A 15 -3.01 1.92 -5.18
C GLY A 15 -2.22 2.85 -4.27
N PHE A 16 -2.93 3.43 -3.32
CA PHE A 16 -2.34 4.35 -2.34
C PHE A 16 -2.75 3.96 -0.93
N ILE A 17 -1.82 4.16 -0.01
CA ILE A 17 -2.04 3.97 1.42
C ILE A 17 -1.86 5.33 2.08
N THR A 18 -2.78 5.69 2.98
CA THR A 18 -2.59 6.87 3.83
C THR A 18 -1.89 6.41 5.11
N GLY A 19 -0.66 6.87 5.30
CA GLY A 19 0.13 6.53 6.47
C GLY A 19 -0.33 7.22 7.74
N GLU A 20 0.25 6.83 8.87
CA GLU A 20 -0.06 7.42 10.18
C GLU A 20 0.21 8.92 10.22
N ASP A 21 1.16 9.38 9.44
CA ASP A 21 1.52 10.79 9.35
C ASP A 21 0.64 11.58 8.39
N GLY A 22 -0.37 10.95 7.81
CA GLY A 22 -1.29 11.58 6.87
C GLY A 22 -0.79 11.68 5.45
N LYS A 23 0.38 11.14 5.15
CA LYS A 23 0.94 11.19 3.80
C LYS A 23 0.48 9.99 2.99
N ASP A 24 0.21 10.23 1.71
CA ASP A 24 -0.13 9.16 0.77
C ASP A 24 1.13 8.47 0.28
N VAL A 25 1.07 7.14 0.26
CA VAL A 25 2.19 6.30 -0.17
C VAL A 25 1.70 5.40 -1.29
N PHE A 26 2.39 5.43 -2.43
CA PHE A 26 2.08 4.56 -3.56
C PHE A 26 2.50 3.12 -3.26
N PHE A 27 1.70 2.16 -3.69
CA PHE A 27 2.11 0.76 -3.62
C PHE A 27 1.63 0.01 -4.87
N HIS A 28 2.39 -1.01 -5.24
CA HIS A 28 2.03 -1.92 -6.33
C HIS A 28 1.64 -3.26 -5.72
N TYR A 29 0.75 -4.02 -6.40
CA TYR A 29 0.29 -5.29 -5.86
C TYR A 29 1.44 -6.27 -5.58
N SER A 30 2.55 -6.14 -6.28
CA SER A 30 3.73 -6.99 -6.05
C SER A 30 4.34 -6.78 -4.66
N ALA A 31 4.03 -5.66 -4.00
CA ALA A 31 4.49 -5.40 -2.63
C ALA A 31 3.59 -6.05 -1.58
N LEU A 32 2.43 -6.55 -1.96
CA LEU A 32 1.50 -7.18 -1.03
C LEU A 32 2.02 -8.55 -0.57
N GLN A 33 2.06 -8.74 0.74
CA GLN A 33 2.55 -9.96 1.38
C GLN A 33 1.35 -10.71 1.97
N MET A 34 0.41 -11.12 1.13
CA MET A 34 -0.86 -11.70 1.55
C MET A 34 -1.08 -13.11 1.01
N GLY A 35 -0.02 -13.87 0.88
CA GLY A 35 -0.10 -15.22 0.36
C GLY A 35 -0.56 -15.23 -1.10
N SER A 36 -1.59 -16.03 -1.40
CA SER A 36 -2.11 -16.14 -2.77
C SER A 36 -3.01 -14.98 -3.18
N PHE A 37 -3.40 -14.12 -2.23
CA PHE A 37 -4.29 -13.00 -2.54
C PHE A 37 -3.49 -11.75 -2.84
N LYS A 38 -3.68 -11.22 -4.03
CA LYS A 38 -3.02 -9.99 -4.49
C LYS A 38 -3.99 -8.82 -4.55
N THR A 39 -5.07 -8.88 -3.77
CA THR A 39 -6.04 -7.81 -3.69
C THR A 39 -6.21 -7.34 -2.25
N ILE A 40 -6.57 -6.07 -2.09
CA ILE A 40 -6.77 -5.48 -0.79
C ILE A 40 -7.94 -4.50 -0.90
N GLU A 41 -8.74 -4.40 0.16
CA GLU A 41 -9.90 -3.52 0.17
C GLU A 41 -9.55 -2.12 0.64
N VAL A 42 -10.23 -1.13 0.07
CA VAL A 42 -10.13 0.26 0.53
C VAL A 42 -10.59 0.33 1.99
N GLY A 43 -9.79 1.01 2.81
CA GLY A 43 -10.07 1.12 4.24
C GLY A 43 -9.40 0.05 5.09
N ALA A 44 -8.80 -0.96 4.46
CA ALA A 44 -8.09 -2.02 5.20
C ALA A 44 -6.88 -1.44 5.93
N SER A 45 -6.66 -1.91 7.15
CA SER A 45 -5.47 -1.54 7.92
C SER A 45 -4.29 -2.39 7.46
N VAL A 46 -3.16 -1.74 7.25
CA VAL A 46 -1.96 -2.41 6.76
C VAL A 46 -0.73 -1.90 7.49
N GLU A 47 0.30 -2.73 7.50
CA GLU A 47 1.64 -2.31 7.89
C GLU A 47 2.51 -2.32 6.65
N PHE A 48 3.34 -1.30 6.48
CA PHE A 48 4.15 -1.18 5.28
C PHE A 48 5.47 -0.48 5.57
N GLU A 49 6.41 -0.68 4.66
CA GLU A 49 7.70 0.01 4.67
C GLU A 49 7.70 1.03 3.54
N ALA A 50 7.91 2.30 3.90
CA ALA A 50 7.94 3.38 2.93
C ALA A 50 9.36 3.70 2.53
N GLN A 51 9.57 3.94 1.25
CA GLN A 51 10.86 4.33 0.70
C GLN A 51 10.68 5.53 -0.22
N ASP A 52 11.68 6.39 -0.27
CA ASP A 52 11.69 7.50 -1.22
C ASP A 52 11.90 6.99 -2.63
N SER A 53 11.17 7.58 -3.56
CA SER A 53 11.35 7.29 -4.97
C SER A 53 11.26 8.60 -5.76
N GLU A 54 11.53 8.53 -7.06
CA GLU A 54 11.46 9.71 -7.94
C GLU A 54 10.09 10.36 -7.94
N ARG A 55 9.04 9.58 -7.66
CA ARG A 55 7.66 10.07 -7.69
C ARG A 55 7.08 10.30 -6.29
N GLY A 56 7.93 10.28 -5.26
CA GLY A 56 7.52 10.42 -3.88
C GLY A 56 7.66 9.13 -3.10
N LEU A 57 6.88 8.96 -2.04
CA LEU A 57 6.95 7.77 -1.20
C LEU A 57 6.31 6.56 -1.87
N ARG A 58 6.97 5.43 -1.73
CA ARG A 58 6.49 4.15 -2.26
C ARG A 58 6.62 3.09 -1.18
N ALA A 59 5.57 2.28 -1.03
CA ALA A 59 5.62 1.15 -0.12
C ALA A 59 6.33 -0.02 -0.81
N SER A 60 7.38 -0.54 -0.17
CA SER A 60 8.14 -1.68 -0.70
C SER A 60 7.60 -3.00 -0.20
N LYS A 61 6.87 -2.99 0.91
CA LYS A 61 6.31 -4.19 1.51
C LYS A 61 5.02 -3.81 2.23
N VAL A 62 3.94 -4.49 1.92
CA VAL A 62 2.63 -4.21 2.51
C VAL A 62 2.06 -5.49 3.08
N VAL A 63 1.69 -5.47 4.35
CA VAL A 63 1.12 -6.61 5.04
C VAL A 63 -0.23 -6.19 5.62
N LYS A 64 -1.26 -6.95 5.34
CA LYS A 64 -2.58 -6.70 5.91
C LYS A 64 -2.58 -7.06 7.39
N LEU A 65 -3.11 -6.17 8.21
CA LEU A 65 -3.24 -6.38 9.65
C LEU A 65 -4.51 -7.15 10.01
#